data_81be6a98e4ea980a248da85a60f049ca
#
_entry.id   81be6a98e4ea980a248da85a60f049ca
#
_cell.length_a   1.000
_cell.length_b   1.000
_cell.length_c   1.000
_cell.angle_alpha   90.00
_cell.angle_beta   90.00
_cell.angle_gamma   90.00
#
_symmetry.space_group_name_H-M   'P 1'
#
loop_
_entity.id
_entity.type
_entity.pdbx_description
1 polymer ?
#
loop_
_entity_poly.entity_id
_entity_poly.type
_entity_poly.pdbx_seq_one_letter_code
_entity_poly.pdbx_strand_id
1 'polypeptide(L)'
;MGKVIIVVDKSNNRFESTKLDEYVNICSNSMFMRALRNYGVKYTPDMNELIDYNKKNMTLTMPDMSENDTNSPASLHMKYGCQLIGMCYQNYDANMEFYETFFAENKSAFVLKPKNLRYIKVTIKAPPPQDPALSFGNRAITSDYYNFTI
;
A
#
# COMPACT_ATOMS: atom_id res chain seq x y z
N MET A 1 6.88 -10.98 21.34
CA MET A 1 8.14 -10.30 20.93
C MET A 1 7.77 -9.20 19.95
N GLY A 2 8.21 -7.97 20.22
CA GLY A 2 8.05 -6.84 19.30
C GLY A 2 8.92 -7.06 18.05
N LYS A 3 8.40 -6.63 16.90
CA LYS A 3 9.17 -6.60 15.64
C LYS A 3 9.55 -5.16 15.36
N VAL A 4 10.74 -4.95 14.83
CA VAL A 4 11.22 -3.66 14.33
C VAL A 4 11.10 -3.66 12.81
N ILE A 5 10.56 -2.58 12.24
CA ILE A 5 10.51 -2.37 10.80
C ILE A 5 11.40 -1.17 10.50
N ILE A 6 12.39 -1.38 9.65
CA ILE A 6 13.33 -0.34 9.24
C ILE A 6 12.92 0.18 7.87
N VAL A 7 12.57 1.46 7.84
CA VAL A 7 12.20 2.18 6.62
C VAL A 7 13.31 3.19 6.32
N VAL A 8 13.81 3.21 5.10
CA VAL A 8 14.89 4.11 4.67
C VAL A 8 14.42 4.97 3.52
N ASP A 9 14.75 6.24 3.55
CA ASP A 9 14.55 7.12 2.40
C ASP A 9 15.61 6.87 1.33
N LYS A 10 15.15 6.53 0.13
CA LYS A 10 16.01 6.28 -1.05
C LYS A 10 16.23 7.56 -1.87
N SER A 11 16.49 8.69 -1.20
CA SER A 11 16.96 9.92 -1.87
C SER A 11 18.38 9.78 -2.42
N ASN A 12 19.14 8.84 -1.84
CA ASN A 12 20.47 8.42 -2.31
C ASN A 12 20.72 6.95 -1.98
N ASN A 13 21.72 6.35 -2.61
CA ASN A 13 22.05 4.93 -2.46
C ASN A 13 23.12 4.65 -1.38
N ARG A 14 23.35 5.58 -0.43
CA ARG A 14 24.45 5.47 0.53
C ARG A 14 24.34 4.29 1.48
N PHE A 15 23.15 3.75 1.71
CA PHE A 15 22.94 2.58 2.55
C PHE A 15 23.15 1.26 1.80
N GLU A 16 23.06 1.27 0.46
CA GLU A 16 23.29 0.10 -0.37
C GLU A 16 24.73 -0.40 -0.18
N SER A 17 24.92 -1.70 -0.11
CA SER A 17 26.20 -2.35 0.17
C SER A 17 26.77 -2.09 1.56
N THR A 18 26.01 -1.54 2.49
CA THR A 18 26.39 -1.44 3.90
C THR A 18 25.72 -2.57 4.70
N LYS A 19 26.16 -2.77 5.95
CA LYS A 19 25.49 -3.71 6.88
C LYS A 19 24.03 -3.35 7.14
N LEU A 20 23.63 -2.09 6.93
CA LEU A 20 22.25 -1.65 7.09
C LEU A 20 21.33 -2.23 5.99
N ASP A 21 21.84 -2.41 4.79
CA ASP A 21 21.09 -2.91 3.63
C ASP A 21 20.38 -4.24 3.91
N GLU A 22 21.06 -5.14 4.63
CA GLU A 22 20.51 -6.45 5.02
C GLU A 22 19.29 -6.36 5.96
N TYR A 23 19.14 -5.24 6.68
CA TYR A 23 18.07 -5.04 7.68
C TYR A 23 16.93 -4.17 7.18
N VAL A 24 17.08 -3.51 6.04
CA VAL A 24 16.05 -2.62 5.49
C VAL A 24 14.85 -3.43 5.02
N ASN A 25 13.68 -3.11 5.55
CA ASN A 25 12.44 -3.78 5.16
C ASN A 25 11.75 -3.08 3.99
N ILE A 26 11.77 -1.76 3.98
CA ILE A 26 11.09 -0.94 2.97
C ILE A 26 11.95 0.28 2.64
N CYS A 27 12.09 0.60 1.36
CA CYS A 27 12.69 1.84 0.88
C CYS A 27 11.62 2.77 0.31
N SER A 28 11.73 4.06 0.54
CA SER A 28 10.95 5.05 -0.19
C SER A 28 11.29 5.03 -1.69
N ASN A 29 10.39 5.52 -2.53
CA ASN A 29 10.55 5.51 -3.99
C ASN A 29 10.83 4.12 -4.58
N SER A 30 10.23 3.10 -3.99
CA SER A 30 10.18 1.73 -4.47
C SER A 30 8.76 1.37 -4.92
N MET A 31 8.59 0.18 -5.52
CA MET A 31 7.25 -0.29 -5.89
C MET A 31 6.33 -0.52 -4.68
N PHE A 32 6.91 -0.70 -3.48
CA PHE A 32 6.17 -0.95 -2.24
C PHE A 32 5.86 0.31 -1.43
N MET A 33 6.59 1.40 -1.68
CA MET A 33 6.44 2.65 -0.95
C MET A 33 6.73 3.86 -1.83
N ARG A 34 5.75 4.77 -1.91
CA ARG A 34 5.90 6.10 -2.51
C ARG A 34 6.22 7.13 -1.45
N ALA A 35 7.06 8.10 -1.78
CA ALA A 35 7.26 9.31 -0.99
C ALA A 35 6.70 10.50 -1.78
N LEU A 36 5.69 11.16 -1.24
CA LEU A 36 4.99 12.27 -1.90
C LEU A 36 5.07 13.53 -1.03
N ARG A 37 5.17 14.68 -1.65
CA ARG A 37 4.90 15.96 -1.01
C ARG A 37 3.38 16.19 -0.92
N ASN A 38 2.95 17.08 -0.01
CA ASN A 38 1.54 17.39 0.15
C ASN A 38 0.87 17.81 -1.17
N TYR A 39 1.53 18.66 -1.96
CA TYR A 39 1.01 19.07 -3.27
C TYR A 39 0.78 17.87 -4.21
N GLY A 40 1.64 16.85 -4.15
CA GLY A 40 1.49 15.63 -4.95
C GLY A 40 0.29 14.80 -4.57
N VAL A 41 -0.12 14.83 -3.30
CA VAL A 41 -1.38 14.20 -2.84
C VAL A 41 -2.58 15.08 -3.20
N LYS A 42 -2.49 16.38 -2.93
CA LYS A 42 -3.59 17.35 -3.14
C LYS A 42 -4.00 17.45 -4.62
N TYR A 43 -3.03 17.42 -5.51
CA TYR A 43 -3.24 17.60 -6.96
C TYR A 43 -3.03 16.30 -7.75
N THR A 44 -3.23 15.14 -7.10
CA THR A 44 -3.15 13.86 -7.81
C THR A 44 -4.19 13.83 -8.94
N PRO A 45 -3.78 13.47 -10.17
CA PRO A 45 -4.70 13.43 -11.31
C PRO A 45 -5.72 12.30 -11.19
N ASP A 46 -5.39 11.22 -10.53
CA ASP A 46 -6.26 10.07 -10.29
C ASP A 46 -6.29 9.70 -8.80
N MET A 47 -7.40 10.11 -8.16
CA MET A 47 -7.65 9.81 -6.75
C MET A 47 -7.80 8.31 -6.49
N ASN A 48 -8.43 7.59 -7.41
CA ASN A 48 -8.71 6.16 -7.26
C ASN A 48 -7.43 5.33 -7.38
N GLU A 49 -6.54 5.70 -8.31
CA GLU A 49 -5.23 5.06 -8.43
C GLU A 49 -4.45 5.17 -7.11
N LEU A 50 -4.39 6.35 -6.51
CA LEU A 50 -3.68 6.56 -5.25
C LEU A 50 -4.31 5.76 -4.10
N ILE A 51 -5.65 5.73 -4.02
CA ILE A 51 -6.36 4.93 -3.02
C ILE A 51 -6.08 3.44 -3.22
N ASP A 52 -6.16 2.94 -4.44
CA ASP A 52 -5.94 1.52 -4.74
C ASP A 52 -4.48 1.11 -4.53
N TYR A 53 -3.54 2.00 -4.85
CA TYR A 53 -2.14 1.82 -4.47
C TYR A 53 -1.99 1.70 -2.95
N ASN A 54 -2.60 2.62 -2.19
CA ASN A 54 -2.51 2.66 -0.73
C ASN A 54 -3.24 1.51 -0.02
N LYS A 55 -4.08 0.75 -0.69
CA LYS A 55 -4.65 -0.50 -0.15
C LYS A 55 -3.61 -1.60 -0.04
N LYS A 56 -2.62 -1.64 -0.95
CA LYS A 56 -1.63 -2.72 -1.07
C LYS A 56 -0.22 -2.31 -0.68
N ASN A 57 0.10 -1.03 -0.85
CA ASN A 57 1.43 -0.46 -0.69
C ASN A 57 1.38 0.71 0.30
N MET A 58 2.53 1.25 0.63
CA MET A 58 2.65 2.37 1.57
C MET A 58 2.90 3.69 0.86
N THR A 59 2.39 4.77 1.43
CA THR A 59 2.73 6.13 1.04
C THR A 59 3.18 6.92 2.27
N LEU A 60 4.40 7.44 2.19
CA LEU A 60 4.91 8.49 3.07
C LEU A 60 4.56 9.83 2.46
N THR A 61 3.89 10.68 3.21
CA THR A 61 3.67 12.07 2.80
C THR A 61 4.51 13.02 3.63
N MET A 62 5.00 14.06 3.00
CA MET A 62 5.86 15.06 3.62
C MET A 62 5.29 16.46 3.39
N PRO A 63 5.51 17.39 4.30
CA PRO A 63 5.19 18.80 4.09
C PRO A 63 5.84 19.35 2.82
N ASP A 64 5.19 20.31 2.19
CA ASP A 64 5.78 21.03 1.07
C ASP A 64 6.96 21.88 1.54
N MET A 65 7.94 22.07 0.68
CA MET A 65 9.02 23.01 0.94
C MET A 65 8.46 24.43 0.77
N SER A 66 8.09 25.05 1.86
CA SER A 66 7.66 26.45 1.89
C SER A 66 8.46 27.23 2.93
N GLU A 67 8.59 28.53 2.71
CA GLU A 67 9.26 29.42 3.69
C GLU A 67 8.50 29.50 5.03
N ASN A 68 7.22 29.12 5.05
CA ASN A 68 6.35 29.28 6.22
C ASN A 68 6.16 28.01 7.05
N ASP A 69 6.81 26.90 6.73
CA ASP A 69 6.75 25.62 7.46
C ASP A 69 5.34 25.23 7.96
N THR A 70 4.30 25.54 7.18
CA THR A 70 2.92 25.27 7.58
C THR A 70 2.58 23.80 7.43
N ASN A 71 1.76 23.28 8.33
CA ASN A 71 1.26 21.92 8.25
C ASN A 71 0.10 21.80 7.25
N SER A 72 0.13 20.74 6.50
CA SER A 72 -0.98 20.36 5.61
C SER A 72 -2.05 19.61 6.37
N PRO A 73 -3.34 19.67 5.95
CA PRO A 73 -4.41 18.93 6.60
C PRO A 73 -4.17 17.42 6.54
N ALA A 74 -3.86 16.79 7.69
CA ALA A 74 -3.66 15.34 7.77
C ALA A 74 -4.90 14.55 7.30
N SER A 75 -6.10 15.12 7.49
CA SER A 75 -7.37 14.54 7.04
C SER A 75 -7.41 14.29 5.53
N LEU A 76 -6.75 15.14 4.73
CA LEU A 76 -6.63 14.96 3.28
C LEU A 76 -5.84 13.68 2.97
N HIS A 77 -4.68 13.50 3.60
CA HIS A 77 -3.84 12.33 3.41
C HIS A 77 -4.51 11.03 3.88
N MET A 78 -5.23 11.11 5.02
CA MET A 78 -6.02 9.99 5.55
C MET A 78 -7.15 9.59 4.60
N LYS A 79 -7.79 10.55 3.92
CA LYS A 79 -8.85 10.30 2.94
C LYS A 79 -8.35 9.47 1.74
N TYR A 80 -7.10 9.66 1.34
CA TYR A 80 -6.47 8.87 0.29
C TYR A 80 -5.80 7.58 0.79
N GLY A 81 -5.88 7.32 2.10
CA GLY A 81 -5.34 6.12 2.71
C GLY A 81 -3.82 6.11 2.84
N CYS A 82 -3.16 7.27 2.84
CA CYS A 82 -1.74 7.38 3.14
C CYS A 82 -1.47 6.90 4.57
N GLN A 83 -0.35 6.18 4.77
CA GLN A 83 -0.08 5.52 6.04
C GLN A 83 0.89 6.29 6.93
N LEU A 84 1.88 6.94 6.33
CA LEU A 84 2.90 7.69 7.05
C LEU A 84 2.75 9.16 6.67
N ILE A 85 2.28 9.96 7.63
CA ILE A 85 2.00 11.39 7.41
C ILE A 85 3.02 12.18 8.20
N GLY A 86 4.00 12.77 7.51
CA GLY A 86 4.97 13.68 8.08
C GLY A 86 4.37 15.06 8.28
N MET A 87 4.67 15.67 9.43
CA MET A 87 4.22 17.01 9.82
C MET A 87 5.43 17.87 10.19
N CYS A 88 5.27 19.18 10.11
CA CYS A 88 6.26 20.15 10.62
C CYS A 88 6.05 20.32 12.13
N TYR A 89 6.69 19.47 12.93
CA TYR A 89 6.53 19.47 14.40
C TYR A 89 7.05 20.74 15.09
N GLN A 90 7.91 21.49 14.41
CA GLN A 90 8.37 22.80 14.92
C GLN A 90 7.30 23.89 14.87
N ASN A 91 6.22 23.67 14.11
CA ASN A 91 5.12 24.62 13.99
C ASN A 91 3.81 24.00 14.48
N TYR A 92 3.34 24.43 15.63
CA TYR A 92 2.10 23.96 16.24
C TYR A 92 0.92 24.80 15.77
N ASP A 93 0.31 24.40 14.66
CA ASP A 93 -0.86 25.01 14.07
C ASP A 93 -2.11 24.12 14.23
N ALA A 94 -3.26 24.59 13.76
CA ALA A 94 -4.53 23.86 13.86
C ALA A 94 -4.49 22.48 13.19
N ASN A 95 -3.68 22.30 12.13
CA ASN A 95 -3.51 21.01 11.46
C ASN A 95 -2.68 20.04 12.32
N MET A 96 -1.67 20.54 13.05
CA MET A 96 -0.91 19.75 13.99
C MET A 96 -1.77 19.36 15.21
N GLU A 97 -2.54 20.31 15.75
CA GLU A 97 -3.47 20.03 16.85
C GLU A 97 -4.47 18.93 16.48
N PHE A 98 -5.06 19.00 15.28
CA PHE A 98 -5.92 17.93 14.76
C PHE A 98 -5.19 16.60 14.70
N TYR A 99 -3.96 16.59 14.16
CA TYR A 99 -3.15 15.38 14.00
C TYR A 99 -2.84 14.71 15.35
N GLU A 100 -2.39 15.47 16.33
CA GLU A 100 -2.09 14.97 17.67
C GLU A 100 -3.36 14.48 18.38
N THR A 101 -4.45 15.27 18.33
CA THR A 101 -5.73 14.91 18.94
C THR A 101 -6.26 13.59 18.37
N PHE A 102 -6.16 13.40 17.06
CA PHE A 102 -6.60 12.15 16.41
C PHE A 102 -5.89 10.92 16.99
N PHE A 103 -4.58 10.96 17.18
CA PHE A 103 -3.84 9.82 17.75
C PHE A 103 -4.02 9.70 19.26
N ALA A 104 -4.15 10.81 19.97
CA ALA A 104 -4.41 10.82 21.42
C ALA A 104 -5.77 10.19 21.74
N GLU A 105 -6.83 10.52 21.01
CA GLU A 105 -8.16 9.93 21.17
C GLU A 105 -8.16 8.42 20.89
N ASN A 106 -7.42 7.99 19.87
CA ASN A 106 -7.26 6.57 19.55
C ASN A 106 -6.28 5.84 20.47
N LYS A 107 -5.58 6.56 21.37
CA LYS A 107 -4.58 6.00 22.32
C LYS A 107 -3.53 5.11 21.64
N SER A 108 -3.19 5.40 20.40
CA SER A 108 -2.29 4.61 19.59
C SER A 108 -1.65 5.43 18.49
N ALA A 109 -0.37 5.21 18.24
CA ALA A 109 0.35 5.77 17.09
C ALA A 109 -0.04 5.11 15.77
N PHE A 110 -0.78 4.00 15.81
CA PHE A 110 -1.28 3.30 14.63
C PHE A 110 -2.79 3.15 14.72
N VAL A 111 -3.50 3.76 13.79
CA VAL A 111 -4.95 3.69 13.70
C VAL A 111 -5.34 2.93 12.44
N LEU A 112 -6.24 1.97 12.61
CA LEU A 112 -6.68 1.12 11.50
C LEU A 112 -7.54 1.91 10.52
N LYS A 113 -7.16 1.93 9.25
CA LYS A 113 -7.90 2.63 8.18
C LYS A 113 -9.35 2.14 8.08
N PRO A 114 -10.29 2.99 7.62
CA PRO A 114 -11.66 2.58 7.29
C PRO A 114 -11.70 1.40 6.31
N LYS A 115 -12.75 0.59 6.34
CA LYS A 115 -12.86 -0.63 5.54
C LYS A 115 -12.68 -0.41 4.03
N ASN A 116 -13.20 0.69 3.49
CA ASN A 116 -13.08 1.07 2.08
C ASN A 116 -11.64 1.41 1.64
N LEU A 117 -10.76 1.73 2.60
CA LEU A 117 -9.34 2.07 2.35
C LEU A 117 -8.39 0.90 2.68
N ARG A 118 -8.91 -0.28 3.01
CA ARG A 118 -8.12 -1.48 3.32
C ARG A 118 -8.09 -2.44 2.13
N TYR A 119 -7.01 -3.18 2.03
CA TYR A 119 -6.99 -4.36 1.16
C TYR A 119 -7.86 -5.46 1.77
N ILE A 120 -8.83 -5.91 1.01
CA ILE A 120 -9.67 -7.06 1.37
C ILE A 120 -9.25 -8.20 0.46
N LYS A 121 -8.70 -9.27 1.04
CA LYS A 121 -8.36 -10.48 0.28
C LYS A 121 -9.66 -11.13 -0.20
N VAL A 122 -9.86 -11.13 -1.51
CA VAL A 122 -10.96 -11.86 -2.13
C VAL A 122 -10.48 -13.29 -2.40
N THR A 123 -11.11 -14.25 -1.76
CA THR A 123 -10.90 -15.68 -2.08
C THR A 123 -11.86 -16.05 -3.19
N ILE A 124 -11.34 -16.18 -4.40
CA ILE A 124 -12.10 -16.70 -5.53
C ILE A 124 -12.18 -18.21 -5.34
N LYS A 125 -13.39 -18.75 -5.23
CA LYS A 125 -13.59 -20.21 -5.22
C LYS A 125 -13.09 -20.75 -6.57
N ALA A 126 -12.32 -21.82 -6.51
CA ALA A 126 -11.95 -22.53 -7.73
C ALA A 126 -13.22 -22.91 -8.49
N PRO A 127 -13.26 -22.74 -9.82
CA PRO A 127 -14.38 -23.22 -10.62
C PRO A 127 -14.55 -24.72 -10.37
N PRO A 128 -15.78 -25.24 -10.48
CA PRO A 128 -16.02 -26.68 -10.38
C PRO A 128 -15.13 -27.41 -11.40
N PRO A 129 -14.72 -28.66 -11.12
CA PRO A 129 -13.98 -29.45 -12.09
C PRO A 129 -14.72 -29.48 -13.42
N GLN A 130 -13.99 -29.35 -14.52
CA GLN A 130 -14.56 -29.42 -15.84
C GLN A 130 -15.19 -30.81 -16.04
N ASP A 131 -16.38 -30.84 -16.66
CA ASP A 131 -17.03 -32.10 -17.03
C ASP A 131 -16.03 -32.96 -17.85
N PRO A 132 -15.75 -34.20 -17.44
CA PRO A 132 -14.91 -35.11 -18.21
C PRO A 132 -15.30 -35.23 -19.69
N ALA A 133 -16.56 -35.06 -20.00
CA ALA A 133 -17.07 -35.05 -21.37
C ALA A 133 -16.57 -33.86 -22.20
N LEU A 134 -16.22 -32.75 -21.56
CA LEU A 134 -15.70 -31.53 -22.18
C LEU A 134 -14.18 -31.38 -22.04
N SER A 135 -13.51 -32.39 -21.48
CA SER A 135 -12.04 -32.37 -21.29
C SER A 135 -11.34 -32.57 -22.64
N PHE A 136 -10.27 -31.79 -22.86
CA PHE A 136 -9.35 -32.01 -23.99
C PHE A 136 -8.33 -33.13 -23.72
N GLY A 137 -8.50 -33.89 -22.65
CA GLY A 137 -7.69 -35.07 -22.38
C GLY A 137 -7.95 -36.20 -23.39
N ASN A 138 -6.92 -36.99 -23.67
CA ASN A 138 -7.03 -38.16 -24.56
C ASN A 138 -8.14 -39.07 -24.10
N ARG A 139 -9.03 -39.42 -25.01
CA ARG A 139 -10.12 -40.35 -24.75
C ARG A 139 -9.96 -41.58 -25.66
N ALA A 140 -10.02 -42.75 -25.04
CA ALA A 140 -10.11 -43.97 -25.79
C ALA A 140 -11.59 -44.21 -26.20
N ILE A 141 -11.84 -44.31 -27.49
CA ILE A 141 -13.13 -44.63 -28.05
C ILE A 141 -13.02 -46.03 -28.62
N THR A 142 -13.78 -46.97 -28.05
CA THR A 142 -13.78 -48.36 -28.44
C THR A 142 -15.19 -48.75 -28.93
N SER A 143 -15.28 -49.33 -30.12
CA SER A 143 -16.45 -49.96 -30.65
C SER A 143 -16.11 -51.36 -31.20
N ASP A 144 -17.09 -52.10 -31.64
CA ASP A 144 -16.89 -53.44 -32.23
C ASP A 144 -16.03 -53.39 -33.52
N TYR A 145 -15.92 -52.22 -34.15
CA TYR A 145 -15.27 -52.06 -35.45
C TYR A 145 -13.98 -51.21 -35.42
N TYR A 146 -13.76 -50.40 -34.34
CA TYR A 146 -12.58 -49.54 -34.24
C TYR A 146 -12.22 -49.24 -32.78
N ASN A 147 -10.95 -48.99 -32.60
CA ASN A 147 -10.40 -48.49 -31.31
C ASN A 147 -9.39 -47.41 -31.64
N PHE A 148 -9.66 -46.18 -31.16
CA PHE A 148 -8.73 -45.06 -31.31
C PHE A 148 -8.77 -44.10 -30.12
N THR A 149 -7.73 -43.31 -29.96
CA THR A 149 -7.61 -42.32 -28.93
C THR A 149 -7.69 -40.96 -29.58
N ILE A 150 -8.52 -40.09 -29.04
CA ILE A 150 -8.67 -38.68 -29.43
C ILE A 150 -7.99 -37.80 -28.37
#